data_66172cb8c12f48eeb71525e3ad3f3243
#
_entry.id   66172cb8c12f48eeb71525e3ad3f3243
#
_cell.length_a   1.000
_cell.length_b   1.000
_cell.length_c   1.000
_cell.angle_alpha   90.00
_cell.angle_beta   90.00
_cell.angle_gamma   90.00
#
_symmetry.space_group_name_H-M   'P 1'
#
loop_
_entity.id
_entity.type
_entity.pdbx_description
1 polymer ?
#
loop_
_entity_poly.entity_id
_entity_poly.type
_entity_poly.pdbx_seq_one_letter_code
_entity_poly.pdbx_strand_id
1 'polypeptide(L)'
;MFQWVLMAVTVLMMAACATKNETDSVNNFRIKRGTNLSHWLSQNNEDRGEARRLHIQEDDFARLDSLGFDFVRIPIDEVQFWDEEGNKLSEAWDLLTFALDQCVKHHLRAIVDLHIIRSHYFNAVNEGGDDANTLFTSEKSQQQLIDMWYQLSDVLKGYSNDSVAYEFMNEPVADDHEQWNQLIVKVHKALREREPQRTLVIGSNLWQGYETMKYLKVPEGDKNIVLSFHYYNPMILTHYGAWWTPIGKYTGKVNYPGVLVSKEDYEAAPDSVKKLIDDNHYTTQVWDINKIREDFKDAIEVAKKYDLQLFCGEWGVYEPVDRELAYKWTKDMLSVFDEFNIAWTTWCYDADFGFWDQQKHDFKDKGLVDLLTGKK
;
A
#
# COMPACT_ATOMS: atom_id res chain seq x y z
N MET A 1 -5.00 -91.63 8.48
CA MET A 1 -6.13 -90.75 8.78
C MET A 1 -5.50 -89.40 9.25
N PHE A 2 -5.21 -88.50 8.32
CA PHE A 2 -4.61 -87.21 8.62
C PHE A 2 -5.65 -86.11 8.34
N GLN A 3 -6.06 -85.39 9.36
CA GLN A 3 -6.94 -84.22 9.28
C GLN A 3 -6.08 -83.00 8.96
N TRP A 4 -6.40 -82.27 7.88
CA TRP A 4 -5.85 -80.97 7.54
C TRP A 4 -6.77 -79.90 8.13
N VAL A 5 -6.25 -79.11 9.03
CA VAL A 5 -6.90 -77.91 9.56
C VAL A 5 -6.50 -76.74 8.64
N LEU A 6 -7.47 -76.13 7.96
CA LEU A 6 -7.32 -74.92 7.21
C LEU A 6 -7.37 -73.72 8.19
N MET A 7 -6.29 -73.03 8.33
CA MET A 7 -6.23 -71.74 9.05
C MET A 7 -6.49 -70.61 8.08
N ALA A 8 -7.66 -69.95 8.16
CA ALA A 8 -7.98 -68.77 7.42
C ALA A 8 -7.33 -67.55 8.09
N VAL A 9 -6.38 -66.92 7.43
CA VAL A 9 -5.77 -65.67 7.85
C VAL A 9 -6.60 -64.51 7.26
N THR A 10 -7.37 -63.85 8.12
CA THR A 10 -8.12 -62.64 7.79
C THR A 10 -7.16 -61.46 7.90
N VAL A 11 -6.75 -60.88 6.75
CA VAL A 11 -5.97 -59.64 6.73
C VAL A 11 -6.95 -58.45 6.88
N LEU A 12 -6.97 -57.84 8.04
CA LEU A 12 -7.64 -56.57 8.28
C LEU A 12 -6.76 -55.45 7.61
N MET A 13 -7.20 -54.91 6.50
CA MET A 13 -6.68 -53.65 5.99
C MET A 13 -7.26 -52.51 6.83
N MET A 14 -6.49 -51.99 7.77
CA MET A 14 -6.76 -50.70 8.38
C MET A 14 -6.42 -49.63 7.36
N ALA A 15 -7.45 -49.01 6.76
CA ALA A 15 -7.32 -47.76 6.03
C ALA A 15 -6.98 -46.67 7.06
N ALA A 16 -5.71 -46.32 7.17
CA ALA A 16 -5.30 -45.14 7.88
C ALA A 16 -5.79 -43.92 7.05
N CYS A 17 -6.90 -43.32 7.46
CA CYS A 17 -7.22 -41.95 7.07
C CYS A 17 -6.10 -41.07 7.65
N ALA A 18 -5.13 -40.72 6.80
CA ALA A 18 -4.22 -39.64 7.09
C ALA A 18 -5.07 -38.35 7.13
N THR A 19 -5.46 -37.93 8.30
CA THR A 19 -5.84 -36.53 8.52
C THR A 19 -4.62 -35.70 8.13
N LYS A 20 -4.68 -35.01 6.98
CA LYS A 20 -3.80 -33.89 6.71
C LYS A 20 -3.98 -32.94 7.89
N ASN A 21 -3.01 -32.91 8.78
CA ASN A 21 -2.82 -31.75 9.65
C ASN A 21 -2.59 -30.59 8.71
N GLU A 22 -3.58 -29.73 8.52
CA GLU A 22 -3.36 -28.37 8.10
C GLU A 22 -2.46 -27.76 9.19
N THR A 23 -1.14 -27.82 8.98
CA THR A 23 -0.22 -26.98 9.69
C THR A 23 -0.66 -25.57 9.34
N ASP A 24 -1.14 -24.81 10.32
CA ASP A 24 -1.33 -23.37 10.20
C ASP A 24 -0.08 -22.82 9.54
N SER A 25 -0.19 -22.47 8.26
CA SER A 25 0.95 -21.94 7.50
C SER A 25 1.18 -20.53 8.00
N VAL A 26 2.18 -20.38 8.85
CA VAL A 26 2.61 -19.06 9.34
C VAL A 26 2.96 -18.23 8.11
N ASN A 27 2.28 -17.08 7.94
CA ASN A 27 2.67 -16.12 6.92
C ASN A 27 4.11 -15.66 7.18
N ASN A 28 5.01 -15.97 6.26
CA ASN A 28 6.42 -15.59 6.35
C ASN A 28 6.74 -14.27 5.66
N PHE A 29 5.78 -13.68 4.93
CA PHE A 29 5.92 -12.34 4.37
C PHE A 29 5.85 -11.31 5.52
N ARG A 30 7.00 -10.96 6.06
CA ARG A 30 7.13 -9.97 7.14
C ARG A 30 7.85 -8.75 6.61
N ILE A 31 7.24 -7.59 6.77
CA ILE A 31 7.75 -6.30 6.32
C ILE A 31 7.86 -5.33 7.50
N LYS A 32 8.77 -4.37 7.41
CA LYS A 32 8.93 -3.34 8.44
C LYS A 32 9.08 -1.94 7.83
N ARG A 33 10.02 -1.75 6.92
CA ARG A 33 10.46 -0.44 6.43
C ARG A 33 10.61 -0.47 4.92
N GLY A 34 9.82 0.33 4.21
CA GLY A 34 9.83 0.35 2.75
C GLY A 34 9.69 1.74 2.15
N THR A 35 9.69 1.79 0.83
CA THR A 35 9.36 2.97 0.04
C THR A 35 8.57 2.58 -1.20
N ASN A 36 7.74 3.50 -1.71
CA ASN A 36 7.04 3.33 -2.97
C ASN A 36 7.95 3.68 -4.15
N LEU A 37 8.06 2.80 -5.14
CA LEU A 37 8.67 3.08 -6.44
C LEU A 37 7.60 3.71 -7.36
N SER A 38 7.13 4.89 -6.96
CA SER A 38 6.05 5.62 -7.66
C SER A 38 6.57 6.36 -8.89
N HIS A 39 5.66 6.87 -9.73
CA HIS A 39 5.97 7.69 -10.93
C HIS A 39 6.87 6.95 -11.94
N TRP A 40 6.83 5.65 -11.95
CA TRP A 40 7.57 4.77 -12.84
C TRP A 40 6.65 3.86 -13.67
N LEU A 41 6.02 2.86 -13.02
CA LEU A 41 5.03 1.96 -13.62
C LEU A 41 3.59 2.39 -13.30
N SER A 42 3.43 3.47 -12.57
CA SER A 42 2.19 4.15 -12.22
C SER A 42 2.41 5.67 -12.26
N GLN A 43 1.34 6.42 -12.51
CA GLN A 43 1.32 7.89 -12.51
C GLN A 43 2.36 8.56 -13.43
N ASN A 44 2.90 7.84 -14.39
CA ASN A 44 3.84 8.32 -15.40
C ASN A 44 3.38 7.85 -16.79
N ASN A 45 2.60 8.68 -17.46
CA ASN A 45 2.07 8.37 -18.78
C ASN A 45 2.95 8.86 -19.93
N GLU A 46 3.99 9.64 -19.64
CA GLU A 46 4.84 10.30 -20.63
C GLU A 46 6.08 9.48 -20.97
N ASP A 47 6.76 8.95 -19.97
CA ASP A 47 7.99 8.21 -20.16
C ASP A 47 7.75 6.81 -20.72
N ARG A 48 8.46 6.49 -21.77
CA ARG A 48 8.49 5.19 -22.44
C ARG A 48 9.90 4.88 -22.94
N GLY A 49 10.14 3.63 -23.26
CA GLY A 49 11.40 3.19 -23.83
C GLY A 49 12.59 3.42 -22.90
N GLU A 50 13.63 4.09 -23.40
CA GLU A 50 14.88 4.25 -22.66
C GLU A 50 14.72 5.09 -21.39
N ALA A 51 13.99 6.20 -21.42
CA ALA A 51 13.76 7.06 -20.24
C ALA A 51 13.13 6.26 -19.11
N ARG A 52 12.11 5.46 -19.39
CA ARG A 52 11.43 4.62 -18.41
C ARG A 52 12.31 3.50 -17.87
N ARG A 53 13.18 2.89 -18.74
CA ARG A 53 14.12 1.85 -18.30
C ARG A 53 15.25 2.40 -17.43
N LEU A 54 15.61 3.67 -17.63
CA LEU A 54 16.65 4.33 -16.84
C LEU A 54 16.14 4.95 -15.55
N HIS A 55 14.81 5.00 -15.34
CA HIS A 55 14.22 5.64 -14.17
C HIS A 55 14.56 4.89 -12.88
N ILE A 56 14.35 3.58 -12.83
CA ILE A 56 14.73 2.71 -11.71
C ILE A 56 15.68 1.63 -12.20
N GLN A 57 16.84 1.50 -11.55
CA GLN A 57 17.90 0.61 -11.95
C GLN A 57 18.37 -0.28 -10.77
N GLU A 58 19.26 -1.22 -11.04
CA GLU A 58 19.81 -2.13 -10.03
C GLU A 58 20.41 -1.39 -8.82
N ASP A 59 21.14 -0.29 -9.07
CA ASP A 59 21.79 0.51 -8.02
C ASP A 59 20.77 1.10 -7.02
N ASP A 60 19.52 1.33 -7.44
CA ASP A 60 18.47 1.81 -6.55
C ASP A 60 18.07 0.75 -5.53
N PHE A 61 17.92 -0.50 -5.97
CA PHE A 61 17.63 -1.62 -5.05
C PHE A 61 18.81 -1.90 -4.11
N ALA A 62 20.05 -1.88 -4.62
CA ALA A 62 21.25 -2.02 -3.80
C ALA A 62 21.34 -0.90 -2.75
N ARG A 63 20.98 0.32 -3.11
CA ARG A 63 20.92 1.49 -2.20
C ARG A 63 19.89 1.29 -1.12
N LEU A 64 18.66 0.87 -1.47
CA LEU A 64 17.59 0.63 -0.51
C LEU A 64 17.98 -0.46 0.51
N ASP A 65 18.55 -1.58 0.07
CA ASP A 65 19.09 -2.62 0.96
C ASP A 65 20.17 -2.06 1.88
N SER A 66 21.14 -1.29 1.32
CA SER A 66 22.23 -0.68 2.12
C SER A 66 21.73 0.34 3.15
N LEU A 67 20.60 0.95 2.92
CA LEU A 67 19.91 1.87 3.84
C LEU A 67 19.10 1.13 4.90
N GLY A 68 18.92 -0.19 4.76
CA GLY A 68 18.17 -1.03 5.69
C GLY A 68 16.68 -1.02 5.47
N PHE A 69 16.21 -0.69 4.24
CA PHE A 69 14.86 -1.01 3.81
C PHE A 69 14.76 -2.52 3.60
N ASP A 70 13.62 -3.11 3.87
CA ASP A 70 13.39 -4.56 3.73
C ASP A 70 12.33 -4.90 2.68
N PHE A 71 11.65 -3.88 2.12
CA PHE A 71 10.73 -4.07 1.02
C PHE A 71 10.49 -2.79 0.21
N VAL A 72 9.89 -2.96 -0.96
CA VAL A 72 9.35 -1.88 -1.78
C VAL A 72 7.89 -2.15 -2.11
N ARG A 73 7.09 -1.09 -2.26
CA ARG A 73 5.78 -1.15 -2.88
C ARG A 73 5.92 -0.66 -4.31
N ILE A 74 5.40 -1.43 -5.26
CA ILE A 74 5.51 -1.16 -6.71
C ILE A 74 4.10 -0.88 -7.25
N PRO A 75 3.69 0.39 -7.29
CA PRO A 75 2.44 0.79 -7.92
C PRO A 75 2.48 0.54 -9.43
N ILE A 76 1.40 -0.04 -9.97
CA ILE A 76 1.24 -0.28 -11.41
C ILE A 76 -0.13 0.22 -11.89
N ASP A 77 -0.16 0.86 -13.06
CA ASP A 77 -1.41 1.31 -13.69
C ASP A 77 -1.82 0.40 -14.83
N GLU A 78 -3.12 0.11 -14.95
CA GLU A 78 -3.66 -0.69 -16.03
C GLU A 78 -3.18 -0.22 -17.41
N VAL A 79 -3.24 1.08 -17.68
CA VAL A 79 -2.86 1.67 -18.98
C VAL A 79 -1.38 1.51 -19.33
N GLN A 80 -0.55 1.16 -18.35
CA GLN A 80 0.87 0.90 -18.54
C GLN A 80 1.12 -0.57 -18.93
N PHE A 81 0.26 -1.47 -18.49
CA PHE A 81 0.42 -2.92 -18.59
C PHE A 81 -0.44 -3.56 -19.67
N TRP A 82 -1.59 -2.94 -19.99
CA TRP A 82 -2.54 -3.46 -20.98
C TRP A 82 -3.04 -2.36 -21.92
N ASP A 83 -3.20 -2.71 -23.18
CA ASP A 83 -3.90 -1.87 -24.15
C ASP A 83 -5.43 -1.85 -23.89
N GLU A 84 -6.19 -1.16 -24.75
CA GLU A 84 -7.66 -1.06 -24.61
C GLU A 84 -8.37 -2.41 -24.84
N GLU A 85 -7.76 -3.31 -25.59
CA GLU A 85 -8.23 -4.65 -25.86
C GLU A 85 -7.82 -5.67 -24.78
N GLY A 86 -7.04 -5.26 -23.78
CA GLY A 86 -6.55 -6.10 -22.67
C GLY A 86 -5.31 -6.93 -23.02
N ASN A 87 -4.62 -6.63 -24.12
CA ASN A 87 -3.36 -7.29 -24.49
C ASN A 87 -2.20 -6.69 -23.67
N LYS A 88 -1.23 -7.54 -23.33
CA LYS A 88 -0.06 -7.12 -22.53
C LYS A 88 0.86 -6.21 -23.32
N LEU A 89 1.24 -5.08 -22.71
CA LEU A 89 2.28 -4.17 -23.18
C LEU A 89 3.64 -4.61 -22.62
N SER A 90 4.44 -5.32 -23.39
CA SER A 90 5.62 -6.07 -22.93
C SER A 90 6.60 -5.25 -22.09
N GLU A 91 6.83 -3.98 -22.42
CA GLU A 91 7.80 -3.13 -21.74
C GLU A 91 7.53 -3.04 -20.22
N ALA A 92 6.29 -2.78 -19.80
CA ALA A 92 5.95 -2.66 -18.39
C ALA A 92 6.08 -4.00 -17.66
N TRP A 93 5.72 -5.10 -18.32
CA TRP A 93 5.88 -6.45 -17.78
C TRP A 93 7.34 -6.84 -17.60
N ASP A 94 8.21 -6.50 -18.57
CA ASP A 94 9.64 -6.72 -18.49
C ASP A 94 10.26 -5.91 -17.34
N LEU A 95 9.83 -4.66 -17.16
CA LEU A 95 10.31 -3.79 -16.07
C LEU A 95 9.82 -4.26 -14.69
N LEU A 96 8.57 -4.74 -14.57
CA LEU A 96 8.09 -5.34 -13.33
C LEU A 96 8.90 -6.59 -12.97
N THR A 97 9.12 -7.47 -13.95
CA THR A 97 9.95 -8.68 -13.75
C THR A 97 11.36 -8.30 -13.32
N PHE A 98 11.99 -7.34 -14.01
CA PHE A 98 13.28 -6.79 -13.62
C PHE A 98 13.28 -6.31 -12.16
N ALA A 99 12.28 -5.50 -11.77
CA ALA A 99 12.20 -4.99 -10.39
C ALA A 99 12.10 -6.12 -9.37
N LEU A 100 11.29 -7.13 -9.62
CA LEU A 100 11.13 -8.28 -8.74
C LEU A 100 12.40 -9.11 -8.63
N ASP A 101 13.13 -9.31 -9.74
CA ASP A 101 14.42 -10.00 -9.75
C ASP A 101 15.46 -9.21 -8.94
N GLN A 102 15.47 -7.87 -9.06
CA GLN A 102 16.34 -7.02 -8.24
C GLN A 102 15.95 -7.05 -6.75
N CYS A 103 14.66 -7.06 -6.43
CA CYS A 103 14.21 -7.23 -5.05
C CYS A 103 14.76 -8.52 -4.44
N VAL A 104 14.60 -9.65 -5.13
CA VAL A 104 15.14 -10.95 -4.67
C VAL A 104 16.65 -10.90 -4.51
N LYS A 105 17.36 -10.33 -5.49
CA LYS A 105 18.82 -10.19 -5.49
C LYS A 105 19.35 -9.38 -4.30
N HIS A 106 18.66 -8.30 -3.95
CA HIS A 106 19.04 -7.36 -2.90
C HIS A 106 18.25 -7.56 -1.60
N HIS A 107 17.70 -8.77 -1.34
CA HIS A 107 17.04 -9.16 -0.10
C HIS A 107 15.81 -8.30 0.27
N LEU A 108 15.24 -7.60 -0.71
CA LEU A 108 14.01 -6.84 -0.55
C LEU A 108 12.80 -7.71 -0.86
N ARG A 109 11.70 -7.48 -0.16
CA ARG A 109 10.39 -7.97 -0.55
C ARG A 109 9.70 -6.97 -1.46
N ALA A 110 8.70 -7.40 -2.20
CA ALA A 110 7.90 -6.52 -3.03
C ALA A 110 6.40 -6.67 -2.75
N ILE A 111 5.69 -5.56 -2.66
CA ILE A 111 4.24 -5.51 -2.75
C ILE A 111 3.92 -4.96 -4.14
N VAL A 112 3.28 -5.77 -4.99
CA VAL A 112 2.75 -5.29 -6.27
C VAL A 112 1.35 -4.76 -6.02
N ASP A 113 1.16 -3.49 -6.30
CA ASP A 113 -0.06 -2.75 -6.05
C ASP A 113 -0.72 -2.34 -7.36
N LEU A 114 -1.96 -2.78 -7.59
CA LEU A 114 -2.75 -2.33 -8.71
C LEU A 114 -3.32 -0.94 -8.40
N HIS A 115 -2.64 0.11 -8.89
CA HIS A 115 -2.78 1.46 -8.40
C HIS A 115 -3.91 2.24 -9.07
N ILE A 116 -3.91 2.30 -10.40
CA ILE A 116 -4.96 2.93 -11.20
C ILE A 116 -5.44 1.97 -12.27
N ILE A 117 -6.75 1.80 -12.37
CA ILE A 117 -7.39 1.05 -13.44
C ILE A 117 -8.44 1.90 -14.15
N ARG A 118 -8.76 1.57 -15.41
CA ARG A 118 -9.74 2.34 -16.21
C ARG A 118 -11.12 2.44 -15.57
N SER A 119 -11.49 1.45 -14.73
CA SER A 119 -12.76 1.42 -14.02
C SER A 119 -12.72 2.03 -12.61
N HIS A 120 -11.53 2.47 -12.16
CA HIS A 120 -11.34 3.13 -10.87
C HIS A 120 -10.11 4.03 -10.85
N TYR A 121 -10.32 5.30 -10.53
CA TYR A 121 -9.28 6.29 -10.25
C TYR A 121 -9.63 7.04 -8.96
N PHE A 122 -8.75 6.98 -7.98
CA PHE A 122 -9.00 7.52 -6.62
C PHE A 122 -9.21 9.04 -6.58
N ASN A 123 -8.70 9.80 -7.56
CA ASN A 123 -8.93 11.24 -7.68
C ASN A 123 -10.11 11.62 -8.59
N ALA A 124 -10.78 10.68 -9.24
CA ALA A 124 -11.89 10.99 -10.15
C ALA A 124 -13.00 11.82 -9.48
N VAL A 125 -13.29 11.55 -8.21
CA VAL A 125 -14.27 12.31 -7.41
C VAL A 125 -13.89 13.80 -7.28
N ASN A 126 -12.59 14.10 -7.20
CA ASN A 126 -12.07 15.46 -7.07
C ASN A 126 -12.01 16.18 -8.42
N GLU A 127 -11.92 15.46 -9.52
CA GLU A 127 -11.77 15.98 -10.89
C GLU A 127 -13.11 16.08 -11.63
N GLY A 128 -14.23 15.68 -11.00
CA GLY A 128 -15.58 15.77 -11.57
C GLY A 128 -15.92 14.71 -12.63
N GLY A 129 -15.22 13.58 -12.60
CA GLY A 129 -15.41 12.44 -13.50
C GLY A 129 -16.24 11.31 -12.91
N ASP A 130 -17.57 11.45 -12.83
CA ASP A 130 -18.46 10.41 -12.30
C ASP A 130 -18.40 9.09 -13.10
N ASP A 131 -18.01 9.14 -14.39
CA ASP A 131 -18.02 7.96 -15.27
C ASP A 131 -16.80 7.03 -15.08
N ALA A 132 -15.75 7.47 -14.38
CA ALA A 132 -14.51 6.70 -14.23
C ALA A 132 -14.60 5.59 -13.16
N ASN A 133 -15.50 5.68 -12.18
CA ASN A 133 -15.56 4.75 -11.05
C ASN A 133 -16.69 3.72 -11.17
N THR A 134 -16.65 2.91 -12.24
CA THR A 134 -17.63 1.83 -12.45
C THR A 134 -17.29 0.54 -11.71
N LEU A 135 -16.11 0.42 -11.11
CA LEU A 135 -15.62 -0.79 -10.46
C LEU A 135 -16.59 -1.36 -9.41
N PHE A 136 -17.15 -0.50 -8.57
CA PHE A 136 -17.96 -0.96 -7.43
C PHE A 136 -19.40 -1.31 -7.82
N THR A 137 -19.88 -0.90 -9.01
CA THR A 137 -21.26 -1.08 -9.46
C THR A 137 -21.39 -1.99 -10.68
N SER A 138 -20.32 -2.20 -11.46
CA SER A 138 -20.31 -3.00 -12.69
C SER A 138 -19.67 -4.35 -12.49
N GLU A 139 -20.45 -5.44 -12.66
CA GLU A 139 -19.90 -6.80 -12.64
C GLU A 139 -18.84 -7.03 -13.71
N LYS A 140 -18.97 -6.37 -14.88
CA LYS A 140 -17.95 -6.42 -15.94
C LYS A 140 -16.61 -5.85 -15.45
N SER A 141 -16.64 -4.68 -14.81
CA SER A 141 -15.44 -4.03 -14.27
C SER A 141 -14.80 -4.87 -13.16
N GLN A 142 -15.61 -5.48 -12.29
CA GLN A 142 -15.14 -6.38 -11.25
C GLN A 142 -14.48 -7.63 -11.83
N GLN A 143 -15.05 -8.20 -12.90
CA GLN A 143 -14.44 -9.34 -13.59
C GLN A 143 -13.13 -8.93 -14.27
N GLN A 144 -13.05 -7.75 -14.89
CA GLN A 144 -11.82 -7.23 -15.48
C GLN A 144 -10.71 -7.08 -14.43
N LEU A 145 -11.02 -6.59 -13.22
CA LEU A 145 -10.07 -6.55 -12.10
C LEU A 145 -9.54 -7.95 -11.76
N ILE A 146 -10.43 -8.94 -11.67
CA ILE A 146 -10.04 -10.34 -11.39
C ILE A 146 -9.16 -10.89 -12.53
N ASP A 147 -9.52 -10.61 -13.79
CA ASP A 147 -8.76 -11.07 -14.96
C ASP A 147 -7.35 -10.44 -15.01
N MET A 148 -7.21 -9.17 -14.63
CA MET A 148 -5.91 -8.52 -14.48
C MET A 148 -5.08 -9.21 -13.39
N TRP A 149 -5.68 -9.50 -12.23
CA TRP A 149 -5.01 -10.25 -11.17
C TRP A 149 -4.64 -11.68 -11.59
N TYR A 150 -5.43 -12.34 -12.43
CA TYR A 150 -5.07 -13.63 -12.99
C TYR A 150 -3.84 -13.54 -13.90
N GLN A 151 -3.76 -12.51 -14.74
CA GLN A 151 -2.61 -12.29 -15.61
C GLN A 151 -1.35 -11.90 -14.81
N LEU A 152 -1.49 -11.10 -13.74
CA LEU A 152 -0.41 -10.79 -12.81
C LEU A 152 0.05 -12.06 -12.09
N SER A 153 -0.86 -12.84 -11.53
CA SER A 153 -0.55 -14.10 -10.85
C SER A 153 0.22 -15.08 -11.76
N ASP A 154 -0.07 -15.14 -13.07
CA ASP A 154 0.66 -16.01 -13.99
C ASP A 154 2.16 -15.71 -14.06
N VAL A 155 2.56 -14.47 -13.83
CA VAL A 155 3.97 -14.03 -13.74
C VAL A 155 4.47 -14.12 -12.29
N LEU A 156 3.74 -13.53 -11.36
CA LEU A 156 4.16 -13.32 -9.99
C LEU A 156 4.25 -14.61 -9.17
N LYS A 157 3.48 -15.65 -9.51
CA LYS A 157 3.53 -16.96 -8.84
C LYS A 157 4.89 -17.68 -8.97
N GLY A 158 5.75 -17.24 -9.89
CA GLY A 158 7.13 -17.69 -9.99
C GLY A 158 8.02 -17.26 -8.84
N TYR A 159 7.61 -16.22 -8.08
CA TYR A 159 8.33 -15.73 -6.92
C TYR A 159 7.78 -16.34 -5.63
N SER A 160 8.66 -16.50 -4.64
CA SER A 160 8.29 -17.03 -3.32
C SER A 160 7.19 -16.20 -2.66
N ASN A 161 6.30 -16.86 -1.90
CA ASN A 161 5.32 -16.20 -1.05
C ASN A 161 5.96 -15.32 0.04
N ASP A 162 7.22 -15.58 0.39
CA ASP A 162 7.99 -14.76 1.34
C ASP A 162 8.56 -13.49 0.69
N SER A 163 8.58 -13.42 -0.65
CA SER A 163 9.21 -12.33 -1.40
C SER A 163 8.23 -11.37 -2.04
N VAL A 164 7.07 -11.84 -2.49
CA VAL A 164 6.10 -11.02 -3.23
C VAL A 164 4.70 -11.15 -2.65
N ALA A 165 4.05 -10.02 -2.41
CA ALA A 165 2.64 -9.90 -2.00
C ALA A 165 1.85 -9.10 -3.03
N TYR A 166 0.52 -9.27 -3.03
CA TYR A 166 -0.42 -8.62 -3.94
C TYR A 166 -1.32 -7.66 -3.19
N GLU A 167 -1.34 -6.40 -3.55
CA GLU A 167 -2.28 -5.40 -3.04
C GLU A 167 -3.43 -5.23 -4.02
N PHE A 168 -4.64 -5.53 -3.59
CA PHE A 168 -5.81 -5.68 -4.47
C PHE A 168 -6.08 -4.46 -5.31
N MET A 169 -6.04 -3.30 -4.70
CA MET A 169 -6.35 -2.01 -5.28
C MET A 169 -5.86 -0.89 -4.37
N ASN A 170 -5.20 0.10 -4.96
CA ASN A 170 -4.89 1.34 -4.27
C ASN A 170 -6.15 2.16 -4.05
N GLU A 171 -6.31 2.69 -2.84
CA GLU A 171 -7.24 3.76 -2.49
C GLU A 171 -8.66 3.62 -3.07
N PRO A 172 -9.39 2.54 -2.76
CA PRO A 172 -10.75 2.38 -3.23
C PRO A 172 -11.65 3.51 -2.72
N VAL A 173 -12.53 4.06 -3.58
CA VAL A 173 -13.51 5.11 -3.27
C VAL A 173 -14.92 4.68 -3.70
N ALA A 174 -15.45 3.68 -3.03
CA ALA A 174 -16.82 3.24 -3.20
C ALA A 174 -17.78 4.15 -2.42
N ASP A 175 -19.00 4.36 -2.94
CA ASP A 175 -20.05 5.14 -2.27
C ASP A 175 -20.46 4.53 -0.93
N ASP A 176 -20.39 3.21 -0.80
CA ASP A 176 -20.70 2.45 0.40
C ASP A 176 -19.54 1.48 0.72
N HIS A 177 -19.12 1.43 1.97
CA HIS A 177 -18.08 0.49 2.44
C HIS A 177 -18.41 -0.96 2.11
N GLU A 178 -19.69 -1.34 2.07
CA GLU A 178 -20.12 -2.69 1.74
C GLU A 178 -19.86 -3.08 0.29
N GLN A 179 -19.91 -2.15 -0.66
CA GLN A 179 -19.54 -2.41 -2.05
C GLN A 179 -18.08 -2.85 -2.16
N TRP A 180 -17.17 -2.17 -1.45
CA TRP A 180 -15.76 -2.56 -1.39
C TRP A 180 -15.59 -3.90 -0.67
N ASN A 181 -16.23 -4.11 0.46
CA ASN A 181 -16.18 -5.38 1.20
C ASN A 181 -16.63 -6.56 0.34
N GLN A 182 -17.69 -6.41 -0.46
CA GLN A 182 -18.15 -7.45 -1.38
C GLN A 182 -17.13 -7.73 -2.50
N LEU A 183 -16.49 -6.69 -3.02
CA LEU A 183 -15.46 -6.84 -4.04
C LEU A 183 -14.21 -7.55 -3.45
N ILE A 184 -13.81 -7.21 -2.23
CA ILE A 184 -12.74 -7.92 -1.51
C ILE A 184 -13.02 -9.42 -1.49
N VAL A 185 -14.24 -9.83 -1.13
CA VAL A 185 -14.61 -11.26 -1.08
C VAL A 185 -14.45 -11.92 -2.45
N LYS A 186 -14.87 -11.25 -3.54
CA LYS A 186 -14.76 -11.78 -4.91
C LYS A 186 -13.28 -11.96 -5.33
N VAL A 187 -12.46 -10.93 -5.14
CA VAL A 187 -11.04 -10.94 -5.50
C VAL A 187 -10.25 -11.94 -4.63
N HIS A 188 -10.50 -11.93 -3.32
CA HIS A 188 -9.89 -12.87 -2.38
C HIS A 188 -10.17 -14.32 -2.79
N LYS A 189 -11.44 -14.67 -3.04
CA LYS A 189 -11.80 -16.02 -3.48
C LYS A 189 -11.08 -16.41 -4.75
N ALA A 190 -11.09 -15.54 -5.76
CA ALA A 190 -10.44 -15.80 -7.04
C ALA A 190 -8.94 -16.05 -6.90
N LEU A 191 -8.24 -15.24 -6.11
CA LEU A 191 -6.81 -15.41 -5.88
C LEU A 191 -6.49 -16.64 -5.01
N ARG A 192 -7.30 -16.95 -3.99
CA ARG A 192 -7.09 -18.14 -3.16
C ARG A 192 -7.27 -19.47 -3.91
N GLU A 193 -8.13 -19.50 -4.93
CA GLU A 193 -8.27 -20.66 -5.81
C GLU A 193 -6.99 -20.91 -6.62
N ARG A 194 -6.20 -19.88 -6.94
CA ARG A 194 -4.93 -19.98 -7.70
C ARG A 194 -3.70 -20.13 -6.81
N GLU A 195 -3.64 -19.29 -5.77
CA GLU A 195 -2.48 -19.16 -4.87
C GLU A 195 -2.94 -19.17 -3.40
N PRO A 196 -3.19 -20.36 -2.81
CA PRO A 196 -3.72 -20.48 -1.46
C PRO A 196 -2.87 -19.83 -0.37
N GLN A 197 -1.56 -19.65 -0.62
CA GLN A 197 -0.60 -19.17 0.38
C GLN A 197 -0.04 -17.77 0.09
N ARG A 198 -0.41 -17.14 -1.04
CA ARG A 198 0.09 -15.81 -1.41
C ARG A 198 -0.35 -14.78 -0.38
N THR A 199 0.58 -13.94 0.10
CA THR A 199 0.20 -12.79 0.92
C THR A 199 -0.61 -11.79 0.11
N LEU A 200 -1.76 -11.42 0.65
CA LEU A 200 -2.67 -10.42 0.08
C LEU A 200 -2.68 -9.18 0.97
N VAL A 201 -2.56 -8.01 0.38
CA VAL A 201 -2.64 -6.72 1.08
C VAL A 201 -4.01 -6.12 0.80
N ILE A 202 -4.72 -5.77 1.87
CA ILE A 202 -6.11 -5.29 1.80
C ILE A 202 -6.23 -4.03 2.64
N GLY A 203 -6.65 -2.94 2.02
CA GLY A 203 -6.97 -1.69 2.70
C GLY A 203 -8.47 -1.45 2.84
N SER A 204 -8.84 -0.43 3.61
CA SER A 204 -10.22 0.01 3.78
C SER A 204 -10.71 0.88 2.62
N ASN A 205 -12.00 1.17 2.55
CA ASN A 205 -12.57 2.12 1.59
C ASN A 205 -12.18 3.58 1.90
N LEU A 206 -12.48 4.50 1.00
CA LEU A 206 -12.21 5.94 1.08
C LEU A 206 -10.72 6.23 1.29
N TRP A 207 -9.95 6.02 0.21
CA TRP A 207 -8.49 6.26 0.13
C TRP A 207 -7.66 5.45 1.13
N GLN A 208 -8.09 4.23 1.46
CA GLN A 208 -7.47 3.43 2.52
C GLN A 208 -7.33 4.21 3.84
N GLY A 209 -8.31 5.09 4.12
CA GLY A 209 -8.29 5.97 5.28
C GLY A 209 -8.26 5.19 6.60
N TYR A 210 -7.43 5.64 7.54
CA TYR A 210 -7.33 5.03 8.87
C TYR A 210 -8.67 5.02 9.62
N GLU A 211 -9.50 6.05 9.44
CA GLU A 211 -10.82 6.19 10.06
C GLU A 211 -11.86 5.22 9.54
N THR A 212 -11.63 4.66 8.35
CA THR A 212 -12.55 3.72 7.71
C THR A 212 -12.16 2.25 7.94
N MET A 213 -11.01 2.00 8.56
CA MET A 213 -10.56 0.65 8.91
C MET A 213 -11.59 -0.13 9.73
N LYS A 214 -12.33 0.51 10.62
CA LYS A 214 -13.41 -0.12 11.42
C LYS A 214 -14.56 -0.72 10.60
N TYR A 215 -14.73 -0.28 9.35
CA TYR A 215 -15.77 -0.79 8.43
C TYR A 215 -15.25 -1.91 7.53
N LEU A 216 -13.93 -2.18 7.55
CA LEU A 216 -13.32 -3.23 6.74
C LEU A 216 -13.75 -4.62 7.24
N LYS A 217 -14.26 -5.44 6.32
CA LYS A 217 -14.57 -6.85 6.57
C LYS A 217 -13.43 -7.72 6.00
N VAL A 218 -12.56 -8.13 6.89
CA VAL A 218 -11.41 -8.98 6.54
C VAL A 218 -11.91 -10.41 6.34
N PRO A 219 -11.47 -11.14 5.27
CA PRO A 219 -11.76 -12.56 5.10
C PRO A 219 -11.35 -13.39 6.32
N GLU A 220 -12.33 -14.07 6.94
CA GLU A 220 -12.12 -14.79 8.20
C GLU A 220 -11.19 -16.00 8.04
N GLY A 221 -10.33 -16.22 9.02
CA GLY A 221 -9.46 -17.39 9.09
C GLY A 221 -8.23 -17.34 8.19
N ASP A 222 -8.11 -16.37 7.30
CA ASP A 222 -6.94 -16.22 6.42
C ASP A 222 -5.82 -15.45 7.12
N LYS A 223 -4.73 -16.15 7.42
CA LYS A 223 -3.52 -15.57 8.05
C LYS A 223 -2.50 -15.02 7.05
N ASN A 224 -2.73 -15.20 5.75
CA ASN A 224 -1.88 -14.67 4.69
C ASN A 224 -2.42 -13.32 4.17
N ILE A 225 -2.85 -12.45 5.09
CA ILE A 225 -3.32 -11.09 4.83
C ILE A 225 -2.46 -10.10 5.62
N VAL A 226 -2.15 -8.97 4.99
CA VAL A 226 -1.60 -7.76 5.61
C VAL A 226 -2.64 -6.67 5.45
N LEU A 227 -2.96 -5.96 6.52
CA LEU A 227 -3.92 -4.86 6.51
C LEU A 227 -3.21 -3.54 6.21
N SER A 228 -3.71 -2.78 5.23
CA SER A 228 -3.13 -1.52 4.77
C SER A 228 -4.02 -0.33 5.10
N PHE A 229 -3.39 0.79 5.46
CA PHE A 229 -4.01 2.10 5.52
C PHE A 229 -3.02 3.17 5.04
N HIS A 230 -3.51 4.34 4.62
CA HIS A 230 -2.71 5.50 4.24
C HIS A 230 -2.87 6.62 5.27
N TYR A 231 -1.84 7.46 5.43
CA TYR A 231 -1.88 8.54 6.39
C TYR A 231 -1.05 9.75 5.97
N TYR A 232 -1.74 10.85 5.70
CA TYR A 232 -1.11 12.13 5.38
C TYR A 232 -1.55 13.27 6.31
N ASN A 233 -2.33 12.99 7.34
CA ASN A 233 -2.80 14.03 8.25
C ASN A 233 -1.69 14.54 9.17
N PRO A 234 -1.67 15.87 9.41
CA PRO A 234 -2.59 16.89 8.89
C PRO A 234 -2.19 17.39 7.50
N MET A 235 -3.09 17.29 6.52
CA MET A 235 -2.78 17.63 5.12
C MET A 235 -2.32 19.08 4.92
N ILE A 236 -2.74 20.03 5.78
CA ILE A 236 -2.24 21.41 5.74
C ILE A 236 -0.72 21.51 5.98
N LEU A 237 -0.12 20.51 6.63
CA LEU A 237 1.32 20.38 6.80
C LEU A 237 1.92 19.55 5.67
N THR A 238 1.46 18.31 5.51
CA THR A 238 2.10 17.34 4.62
C THR A 238 1.97 17.68 3.13
N HIS A 239 0.91 18.41 2.77
CA HIS A 239 0.61 18.87 1.40
C HIS A 239 0.67 20.40 1.27
N TYR A 240 1.43 21.09 2.12
CA TYR A 240 1.60 22.53 2.00
C TYR A 240 2.17 22.90 0.63
N GLY A 241 1.45 23.76 -0.11
CA GLY A 241 1.82 24.18 -1.46
C GLY A 241 1.55 23.14 -2.56
N ALA A 242 0.90 22.01 -2.26
CA ALA A 242 0.56 20.97 -3.23
C ALA A 242 -0.55 21.45 -4.18
N TRP A 243 -0.18 21.81 -5.39
CA TRP A 243 -1.06 22.47 -6.38
C TRP A 243 -2.27 21.64 -6.79
N TRP A 244 -2.22 20.31 -6.65
CA TRP A 244 -3.31 19.38 -6.99
C TRP A 244 -4.34 19.22 -5.87
N THR A 245 -4.12 19.83 -4.71
CA THR A 245 -5.07 19.79 -3.59
C THR A 245 -5.65 21.16 -3.29
N PRO A 246 -6.93 21.26 -2.85
CA PRO A 246 -7.50 22.51 -2.42
C PRO A 246 -6.73 23.17 -1.24
N ILE A 247 -6.17 22.35 -0.33
CA ILE A 247 -5.40 22.85 0.84
C ILE A 247 -4.07 23.49 0.43
N GLY A 248 -3.51 23.13 -0.71
CA GLY A 248 -2.28 23.72 -1.25
C GLY A 248 -2.39 25.21 -1.58
N LYS A 249 -3.62 25.77 -1.62
CA LYS A 249 -3.86 27.22 -1.74
C LYS A 249 -3.62 27.97 -0.43
N TYR A 250 -3.41 27.28 0.69
CA TYR A 250 -3.03 27.88 1.95
C TYR A 250 -1.59 28.40 1.88
N THR A 251 -1.39 29.68 2.22
CA THR A 251 -0.08 30.34 2.19
C THR A 251 0.36 30.92 3.54
N GLY A 252 -0.47 30.68 4.58
CA GLY A 252 -0.15 31.11 5.94
C GLY A 252 0.88 30.19 6.59
N LYS A 253 1.28 30.55 7.82
CA LYS A 253 2.22 29.75 8.59
C LYS A 253 1.53 28.49 9.13
N VAL A 254 2.21 27.34 9.05
CA VAL A 254 1.82 26.10 9.73
C VAL A 254 2.71 25.91 10.94
N ASN A 255 2.12 25.52 12.08
CA ASN A 255 2.84 25.17 13.30
C ASN A 255 2.70 23.67 13.57
N TYR A 256 3.77 23.03 14.08
CA TYR A 256 3.75 21.65 14.53
C TYR A 256 4.94 21.40 15.48
N PRO A 257 4.73 20.71 16.62
CA PRO A 257 3.45 20.27 17.19
C PRO A 257 2.66 21.46 17.78
N GLY A 258 1.33 21.29 17.90
CA GLY A 258 0.43 22.28 18.47
C GLY A 258 -0.83 22.54 17.65
N VAL A 259 -1.43 23.72 17.85
CA VAL A 259 -2.49 24.22 16.97
C VAL A 259 -1.84 24.68 15.67
N LEU A 260 -2.29 24.10 14.54
CA LEU A 260 -1.58 24.23 13.25
C LEU A 260 -1.68 25.61 12.64
N VAL A 261 -2.85 26.25 12.73
CA VAL A 261 -3.16 27.55 12.11
C VAL A 261 -3.48 28.56 13.18
N SER A 262 -2.75 29.70 13.19
CA SER A 262 -3.06 30.82 14.07
C SER A 262 -4.36 31.50 13.67
N LYS A 263 -4.99 32.24 14.58
CA LYS A 263 -6.17 33.05 14.27
C LYS A 263 -5.87 34.08 13.17
N GLU A 264 -4.70 34.67 13.20
CA GLU A 264 -4.26 35.68 12.21
C GLU A 264 -4.13 35.07 10.82
N ASP A 265 -3.45 33.90 10.70
CA ASP A 265 -3.31 33.19 9.44
C ASP A 265 -4.64 32.67 8.90
N TYR A 266 -5.57 32.24 9.79
CA TYR A 266 -6.92 31.85 9.40
C TYR A 266 -7.70 33.03 8.81
N GLU A 267 -7.68 34.20 9.45
CA GLU A 267 -8.39 35.40 8.96
C GLU A 267 -7.87 35.83 7.58
N ALA A 268 -6.56 35.67 7.33
CA ALA A 268 -5.91 36.00 6.06
C ALA A 268 -6.13 34.94 4.95
N ALA A 269 -6.56 33.72 5.30
CA ALA A 269 -6.72 32.64 4.35
C ALA A 269 -7.90 32.87 3.37
N PRO A 270 -7.81 32.37 2.13
CA PRO A 270 -8.95 32.37 1.19
C PRO A 270 -10.16 31.64 1.73
N ASP A 271 -11.37 32.07 1.42
CA ASP A 271 -12.60 31.46 1.93
C ASP A 271 -12.73 29.98 1.56
N SER A 272 -12.23 29.59 0.37
CA SER A 272 -12.20 28.17 -0.05
C SER A 272 -11.32 27.29 0.85
N VAL A 273 -10.30 27.89 1.48
CA VAL A 273 -9.36 27.20 2.38
C VAL A 273 -9.87 27.25 3.82
N LYS A 274 -10.57 28.33 4.23
CA LYS A 274 -11.15 28.44 5.57
C LYS A 274 -12.06 27.27 5.89
N LYS A 275 -12.93 26.88 4.94
CA LYS A 275 -13.79 25.72 5.13
C LYS A 275 -13.00 24.44 5.43
N LEU A 276 -11.89 24.19 4.73
CA LEU A 276 -11.04 23.02 4.97
C LEU A 276 -10.34 23.09 6.34
N ILE A 277 -9.92 24.30 6.75
CA ILE A 277 -9.32 24.54 8.06
C ILE A 277 -10.34 24.25 9.17
N ASP A 278 -11.60 24.69 9.01
CA ASP A 278 -12.68 24.47 9.96
C ASP A 278 -13.10 22.99 10.03
N ASP A 279 -13.32 22.36 8.88
CA ASP A 279 -13.71 20.95 8.79
C ASP A 279 -12.67 20.02 9.47
N ASN A 280 -11.38 20.38 9.44
CA ASN A 280 -10.29 19.63 10.03
C ASN A 280 -9.85 20.19 11.41
N HIS A 281 -10.52 21.20 11.95
CA HIS A 281 -10.26 21.79 13.26
C HIS A 281 -8.82 22.30 13.45
N TYR A 282 -8.14 22.75 12.36
CA TYR A 282 -6.73 23.16 12.40
C TYR A 282 -6.45 24.40 13.25
N THR A 283 -7.48 25.19 13.60
CA THR A 283 -7.36 26.36 14.51
C THR A 283 -7.62 26.02 15.97
N THR A 284 -8.15 24.85 16.29
CA THR A 284 -8.62 24.51 17.64
C THR A 284 -8.03 23.23 18.20
N GLN A 285 -7.77 22.24 17.34
CA GLN A 285 -7.22 20.96 17.76
C GLN A 285 -5.68 21.01 17.86
N VAL A 286 -5.15 20.39 18.90
CA VAL A 286 -3.71 20.17 19.03
C VAL A 286 -3.31 18.97 18.20
N TRP A 287 -2.35 19.18 17.31
CA TRP A 287 -1.76 18.15 16.47
C TRP A 287 -0.36 17.84 16.99
N ASP A 288 -0.19 16.62 17.46
CA ASP A 288 1.07 16.09 17.99
C ASP A 288 1.08 14.56 17.87
N ILE A 289 2.09 13.93 18.42
CA ILE A 289 2.23 12.47 18.45
C ILE A 289 1.01 11.75 19.07
N ASN A 290 0.29 12.39 20.03
CA ASN A 290 -0.88 11.76 20.65
C ASN A 290 -2.08 11.76 19.68
N LYS A 291 -2.20 12.77 18.82
CA LYS A 291 -3.20 12.79 17.77
C LYS A 291 -2.97 11.67 16.75
N ILE A 292 -1.71 11.41 16.36
CA ILE A 292 -1.36 10.29 15.49
C ILE A 292 -1.74 8.95 16.16
N ARG A 293 -1.45 8.78 17.46
CA ARG A 293 -1.87 7.58 18.22
C ARG A 293 -3.38 7.38 18.24
N GLU A 294 -4.13 8.48 18.44
CA GLU A 294 -5.58 8.46 18.42
C GLU A 294 -6.12 8.05 17.05
N ASP A 295 -5.57 8.63 15.98
CA ASP A 295 -5.98 8.34 14.60
C ASP A 295 -5.74 6.87 14.23
N PHE A 296 -4.65 6.27 14.67
CA PHE A 296 -4.32 4.87 14.36
C PHE A 296 -5.11 3.84 15.19
N LYS A 297 -5.86 4.27 16.19
CA LYS A 297 -6.54 3.38 17.15
C LYS A 297 -7.43 2.35 16.46
N ASP A 298 -8.32 2.79 15.57
CA ASP A 298 -9.27 1.88 14.89
C ASP A 298 -8.52 0.86 14.02
N ALA A 299 -7.48 1.28 13.28
CA ALA A 299 -6.65 0.40 12.47
C ALA A 299 -5.91 -0.64 13.32
N ILE A 300 -5.34 -0.22 14.46
CA ILE A 300 -4.65 -1.11 15.41
C ILE A 300 -5.64 -2.12 16.02
N GLU A 301 -6.84 -1.70 16.39
CA GLU A 301 -7.87 -2.57 16.96
C GLU A 301 -8.32 -3.63 15.94
N VAL A 302 -8.50 -3.25 14.67
CA VAL A 302 -8.85 -4.19 13.60
C VAL A 302 -7.71 -5.20 13.37
N ALA A 303 -6.47 -4.75 13.29
CA ALA A 303 -5.32 -5.64 13.13
C ALA A 303 -5.21 -6.65 14.30
N LYS A 304 -5.39 -6.20 15.54
CA LYS A 304 -5.41 -7.07 16.72
C LYS A 304 -6.56 -8.05 16.71
N LYS A 305 -7.76 -7.62 16.29
CA LYS A 305 -8.96 -8.49 16.22
C LYS A 305 -8.74 -9.70 15.31
N TYR A 306 -8.08 -9.50 14.17
CA TYR A 306 -7.82 -10.56 13.20
C TYR A 306 -6.44 -11.23 13.38
N ASP A 307 -5.60 -10.69 14.28
CA ASP A 307 -4.21 -11.14 14.50
C ASP A 307 -3.42 -11.11 13.18
N LEU A 308 -3.40 -9.94 12.53
CA LEU A 308 -2.76 -9.67 11.26
C LEU A 308 -1.76 -8.51 11.38
N GLN A 309 -0.75 -8.50 10.50
CA GLN A 309 0.18 -7.39 10.41
C GLN A 309 -0.53 -6.14 9.88
N LEU A 310 -0.27 -4.99 10.52
CA LEU A 310 -0.72 -3.68 10.07
C LEU A 310 0.40 -2.97 9.30
N PHE A 311 0.04 -2.28 8.25
CA PHE A 311 0.94 -1.63 7.32
C PHE A 311 0.40 -0.25 6.91
N CYS A 312 1.22 0.80 7.03
CA CYS A 312 0.93 2.10 6.44
C CYS A 312 1.52 2.14 5.03
N GLY A 313 0.65 1.99 4.02
CA GLY A 313 1.03 1.84 2.61
C GLY A 313 1.53 3.12 1.98
N GLU A 314 1.09 4.27 2.49
CA GLU A 314 1.55 5.57 2.05
C GLU A 314 1.54 6.58 3.19
N TRP A 315 2.64 7.31 3.31
CA TRP A 315 2.81 8.47 4.17
C TRP A 315 4.02 9.27 3.71
N GLY A 316 4.03 10.56 3.99
CA GLY A 316 5.15 11.41 3.57
C GLY A 316 4.83 12.88 3.72
N VAL A 317 5.81 13.71 3.38
CA VAL A 317 5.71 15.18 3.40
C VAL A 317 6.20 15.71 2.07
N TYR A 318 5.37 16.52 1.43
CA TYR A 318 5.68 17.15 0.15
C TYR A 318 6.96 18.01 0.23
N GLU A 319 7.80 17.97 -0.80
CA GLU A 319 9.13 18.58 -0.80
C GLU A 319 9.17 20.08 -0.42
N PRO A 320 8.22 20.94 -0.85
CA PRO A 320 8.18 22.36 -0.49
C PRO A 320 7.88 22.68 0.99
N VAL A 321 7.48 21.70 1.79
CA VAL A 321 7.21 21.89 3.22
C VAL A 321 8.49 22.26 3.97
N ASP A 322 8.38 23.19 4.94
CA ASP A 322 9.49 23.53 5.83
C ASP A 322 10.14 22.28 6.43
N ARG A 323 11.46 22.13 6.28
CA ARG A 323 12.18 20.92 6.68
C ARG A 323 12.12 20.65 8.19
N GLU A 324 12.11 21.67 9.03
CA GLU A 324 12.02 21.46 10.47
C GLU A 324 10.66 20.89 10.87
N LEU A 325 9.59 21.37 10.24
CA LEU A 325 8.24 20.83 10.44
C LEU A 325 8.15 19.39 9.92
N ALA A 326 8.65 19.14 8.71
CA ALA A 326 8.69 17.81 8.12
C ALA A 326 9.41 16.80 9.02
N TYR A 327 10.58 17.17 9.58
CA TYR A 327 11.34 16.29 10.47
C TYR A 327 10.62 16.01 11.79
N LYS A 328 9.97 17.02 12.39
CA LYS A 328 9.20 16.82 13.63
C LYS A 328 8.07 15.83 13.40
N TRP A 329 7.28 16.06 12.36
CA TRP A 329 6.17 15.16 12.01
C TRP A 329 6.65 13.75 11.65
N THR A 330 7.67 13.63 10.80
CA THR A 330 8.27 12.33 10.43
C THR A 330 8.76 11.57 11.65
N LYS A 331 9.41 12.26 12.60
CA LYS A 331 9.89 11.63 13.85
C LYS A 331 8.75 11.10 14.70
N ASP A 332 7.65 11.87 14.83
CA ASP A 332 6.47 11.43 15.55
C ASP A 332 5.81 10.23 14.88
N MET A 333 5.68 10.24 13.54
CA MET A 333 5.18 9.10 12.76
C MET A 333 6.01 7.84 13.01
N LEU A 334 7.33 7.92 12.85
CA LEU A 334 8.24 6.78 13.08
C LEU A 334 8.16 6.25 14.52
N SER A 335 7.99 7.15 15.50
CA SER A 335 7.84 6.76 16.89
C SER A 335 6.55 5.97 17.13
N VAL A 336 5.45 6.36 16.49
CA VAL A 336 4.16 5.65 16.59
C VAL A 336 4.21 4.32 15.83
N PHE A 337 4.83 4.26 14.65
CA PHE A 337 5.04 3.00 13.93
C PHE A 337 5.85 1.99 14.75
N ASP A 338 6.93 2.43 15.38
CA ASP A 338 7.74 1.54 16.24
C ASP A 338 6.97 1.11 17.50
N GLU A 339 6.21 2.01 18.15
CA GLU A 339 5.41 1.74 19.35
C GLU A 339 4.39 0.62 19.13
N PHE A 340 3.74 0.62 17.97
CA PHE A 340 2.66 -0.33 17.64
C PHE A 340 3.09 -1.44 16.67
N ASN A 341 4.38 -1.50 16.32
CA ASN A 341 4.92 -2.46 15.35
C ASN A 341 4.19 -2.42 14.00
N ILE A 342 3.92 -1.21 13.49
CA ILE A 342 3.30 -0.97 12.20
C ILE A 342 4.39 -0.93 11.14
N ALA A 343 4.26 -1.75 10.09
CA ALA A 343 5.11 -1.63 8.92
C ALA A 343 4.74 -0.38 8.11
N TRP A 344 5.67 0.16 7.32
CA TRP A 344 5.40 1.37 6.58
C TRP A 344 6.20 1.50 5.28
N THR A 345 5.64 2.20 4.29
CA THR A 345 6.33 2.68 3.10
C THR A 345 6.16 4.18 2.94
N THR A 346 7.26 4.90 2.73
CA THR A 346 7.19 6.31 2.36
C THR A 346 6.59 6.47 0.97
N TRP A 347 5.76 7.46 0.78
CA TRP A 347 5.48 8.04 -0.51
C TRP A 347 6.39 9.24 -0.69
N CYS A 348 7.49 9.15 -1.50
CA CYS A 348 7.92 8.01 -2.26
C CYS A 348 9.47 7.92 -2.30
N TYR A 349 10.05 7.16 -3.24
CA TYR A 349 11.50 7.04 -3.39
C TYR A 349 12.13 8.30 -3.98
N ASP A 350 11.71 8.76 -5.16
CA ASP A 350 12.41 9.76 -5.95
C ASP A 350 11.56 10.93 -6.50
N ALA A 351 10.22 10.86 -6.47
CA ALA A 351 9.36 11.95 -6.91
C ALA A 351 9.23 13.07 -5.84
N ASP A 352 8.18 13.84 -5.88
CA ASP A 352 7.99 15.11 -5.12
C ASP A 352 7.82 14.95 -3.60
N PHE A 353 7.58 13.75 -3.11
CA PHE A 353 7.71 13.36 -1.68
C PHE A 353 8.98 12.55 -1.42
N GLY A 354 9.82 12.39 -2.43
CA GLY A 354 10.94 11.48 -2.42
C GLY A 354 12.18 12.02 -1.69
N PHE A 355 13.06 11.10 -1.36
CA PHE A 355 14.32 11.41 -0.70
C PHE A 355 15.55 11.21 -1.60
N TRP A 356 15.38 10.68 -2.82
CA TRP A 356 16.42 10.45 -3.81
C TRP A 356 16.24 11.37 -5.03
N ASP A 357 17.32 11.90 -5.59
CA ASP A 357 17.34 12.70 -6.81
C ASP A 357 18.03 11.90 -7.92
N GLN A 358 17.23 11.37 -8.84
CA GLN A 358 17.74 10.56 -9.96
C GLN A 358 18.68 11.32 -10.89
N GLN A 359 18.49 12.63 -11.03
CA GLN A 359 19.34 13.44 -11.93
C GLN A 359 20.70 13.74 -11.31
N LYS A 360 20.72 14.02 -10.01
CA LYS A 360 21.95 14.34 -9.27
C LYS A 360 22.68 13.13 -8.75
N HIS A 361 22.02 11.95 -8.73
CA HIS A 361 22.50 10.75 -8.08
C HIS A 361 22.94 10.99 -6.61
N ASP A 362 22.13 11.78 -5.87
CA ASP A 362 22.36 12.08 -4.45
C ASP A 362 21.03 12.16 -3.72
N PHE A 363 21.07 12.15 -2.39
CA PHE A 363 19.89 12.36 -1.57
C PHE A 363 19.40 13.80 -1.66
N LYS A 364 18.11 14.01 -1.91
CA LYS A 364 17.44 15.31 -1.85
C LYS A 364 17.56 15.92 -0.45
N ASP A 365 17.44 15.05 0.57
CA ASP A 365 17.40 15.44 1.98
C ASP A 365 18.06 14.35 2.85
N LYS A 366 19.32 14.58 3.21
CA LYS A 366 20.07 13.63 4.06
C LYS A 366 19.49 13.52 5.47
N GLY A 367 18.95 14.61 6.01
CA GLY A 367 18.32 14.61 7.33
C GLY A 367 17.08 13.73 7.38
N LEU A 368 16.28 13.74 6.31
CA LEU A 368 15.13 12.84 6.17
C LEU A 368 15.60 11.38 6.09
N VAL A 369 16.62 11.09 5.27
CA VAL A 369 17.18 9.73 5.15
C VAL A 369 17.71 9.22 6.49
N ASP A 370 18.41 10.06 7.25
CA ASP A 370 18.91 9.69 8.57
C ASP A 370 17.77 9.35 9.55
N LEU A 371 16.66 10.09 9.50
CA LEU A 371 15.46 9.78 10.29
C LEU A 371 14.85 8.43 9.86
N LEU A 372 14.62 8.23 8.55
CA LEU A 372 14.01 7.02 8.00
C LEU A 372 14.85 5.76 8.29
N THR A 373 16.17 5.89 8.28
CA THR A 373 17.10 4.76 8.49
C THR A 373 17.51 4.56 9.94
N GLY A 374 17.21 5.49 10.82
CA GLY A 374 17.65 5.48 12.22
C GLY A 374 19.16 5.70 12.37
N LYS A 375 19.84 6.20 11.34
CA LYS A 375 21.26 6.59 11.43
C LYS A 375 21.35 7.93 12.19
N LYS A 376 22.21 7.98 13.20
CA LYS A 376 22.52 9.19 13.98
C LYS A 376 23.71 9.90 13.38
#